data_ec1e91aef87cbfe0fe0380ca1bd0fa08
#
_entry.id   ec1e91aef87cbfe0fe0380ca1bd0fa08
#
_cell.length_a   1.000
_cell.length_b   1.000
_cell.length_c   1.000
_cell.angle_alpha   90.00
_cell.angle_beta   90.00
_cell.angle_gamma   90.00
#
_symmetry.space_group_name_H-M   'P 1'
#
loop_
_entity.id
_entity.type
_entity.pdbx_description
1 polymer ?
#
loop_
_entity_poly.entity_id
_entity_poly.type
_entity_poly.pdbx_seq_one_letter_code
_entity_poly.pdbx_strand_id
1 'polypeptide(L)'
;MYKLRADGYSRAIAGESSGGICAFNAAWIMPEHFSRVHSAVGSFTSIQWHPENKQEGGDIYPFRVRKDPKRNIRVWMSDGSDDLENQFGSWPMQNIEMANSLKLREYDFHFRFGTAAHGGAQATLDLPESLAWLWRGYDPAKTSEEFTIDPVEKGKPFFRVTIANRDVW
;
A
#
# COMPACT_ATOMS: atom_id res chain seq x y z
N MET A 1 11.76 -1.89 -30.45
CA MET A 1 10.79 -1.05 -29.71
C MET A 1 10.00 -1.95 -28.77
N TYR A 2 10.06 -1.71 -27.47
CA TYR A 2 9.31 -2.51 -26.50
C TYR A 2 7.82 -2.13 -26.55
N LYS A 3 6.94 -3.13 -26.54
CA LYS A 3 5.50 -2.93 -26.43
C LYS A 3 5.13 -3.03 -24.95
N LEU A 4 4.69 -1.93 -24.36
CA LEU A 4 4.16 -1.92 -22.99
C LEU A 4 2.68 -2.31 -23.03
N ARG A 5 2.28 -3.14 -22.07
CA ARG A 5 0.87 -3.49 -21.88
C ARG A 5 0.13 -2.32 -21.24
N ALA A 6 -1.13 -2.16 -21.62
CA ALA A 6 -1.96 -1.03 -21.15
C ALA A 6 -2.98 -1.42 -20.05
N ASP A 7 -3.11 -2.72 -19.78
CA ASP A 7 -4.07 -3.23 -18.80
C ASP A 7 -3.54 -3.14 -17.35
N GLY A 8 -4.44 -2.99 -16.39
CA GLY A 8 -4.09 -2.89 -14.97
C GLY A 8 -3.46 -4.16 -14.41
N TYR A 9 -3.83 -5.33 -14.92
CA TYR A 9 -3.26 -6.61 -14.50
C TYR A 9 -1.74 -6.68 -14.73
N SER A 10 -1.26 -6.02 -15.78
CA SER A 10 0.15 -6.01 -16.19
C SER A 10 0.92 -4.79 -15.71
N ARG A 11 0.37 -3.99 -14.79
CA ARG A 11 1.01 -2.77 -14.31
C ARG A 11 1.02 -2.69 -12.79
N ALA A 12 2.17 -2.25 -12.29
CA ALA A 12 2.34 -1.85 -10.90
C ALA A 12 2.67 -0.36 -10.83
N ILE A 13 2.35 0.24 -9.70
CA ILE A 13 2.75 1.60 -9.36
C ILE A 13 3.40 1.58 -7.98
N ALA A 14 4.50 2.31 -7.84
CA ALA A 14 5.28 2.35 -6.61
C ALA A 14 5.59 3.79 -6.21
N GLY A 15 5.73 4.01 -4.92
CA GLY A 15 6.15 5.29 -4.39
C GLY A 15 6.48 5.23 -2.91
N GLU A 16 7.09 6.30 -2.44
CA GLU A 16 7.53 6.51 -1.07
C GLU A 16 6.92 7.79 -0.53
N SER A 17 6.56 7.82 0.74
CA SER A 17 6.01 9.00 1.41
C SER A 17 4.77 9.55 0.66
N SER A 18 4.81 10.78 0.21
CA SER A 18 3.78 11.37 -0.67
C SER A 18 3.63 10.59 -1.98
N GLY A 19 4.72 10.00 -2.51
CA GLY A 19 4.67 9.09 -3.63
C GLY A 19 3.97 7.77 -3.30
N GLY A 20 4.10 7.29 -2.05
CA GLY A 20 3.44 6.07 -1.56
C GLY A 20 1.91 6.20 -1.55
N ILE A 21 1.40 7.29 -1.00
CA ILE A 21 -0.04 7.57 -1.06
C ILE A 21 -0.49 7.89 -2.49
N CYS A 22 0.33 8.58 -3.28
CA CYS A 22 0.03 8.83 -4.69
C CYS A 22 -0.12 7.53 -5.48
N ALA A 23 0.77 6.56 -5.25
CA ALA A 23 0.69 5.24 -5.86
C ALA A 23 -0.61 4.51 -5.47
N PHE A 24 -0.95 4.54 -4.18
CA PHE A 24 -2.22 3.97 -3.71
C PHE A 24 -3.43 4.68 -4.33
N ASN A 25 -3.44 6.02 -4.31
CA ASN A 25 -4.53 6.82 -4.87
C ASN A 25 -4.74 6.56 -6.35
N ALA A 26 -3.66 6.48 -7.14
CA ALA A 26 -3.75 6.19 -8.56
C ALA A 26 -4.41 4.84 -8.84
N ALA A 27 -4.00 3.79 -8.12
CA ALA A 27 -4.61 2.47 -8.26
C ALA A 27 -6.05 2.43 -7.70
N TRP A 28 -6.33 3.20 -6.65
CA TRP A 28 -7.67 3.30 -6.06
C TRP A 28 -8.69 3.93 -7.02
N ILE A 29 -8.27 4.97 -7.75
CA ILE A 29 -9.14 5.70 -8.69
C ILE A 29 -9.18 4.99 -10.04
N MET A 30 -8.07 4.39 -10.48
CA MET A 30 -7.91 3.79 -11.80
C MET A 30 -7.40 2.33 -11.71
N PRO A 31 -8.16 1.42 -11.05
CA PRO A 31 -7.72 0.04 -10.90
C PRO A 31 -7.58 -0.71 -12.23
N GLU A 32 -8.26 -0.25 -13.28
CA GLU A 32 -8.14 -0.75 -14.65
C GLU A 32 -6.78 -0.40 -15.30
N HIS A 33 -6.07 0.59 -14.74
CA HIS A 33 -4.73 0.98 -15.20
C HIS A 33 -3.62 0.46 -14.31
N PHE A 34 -3.86 0.32 -13.00
CA PHE A 34 -2.88 -0.14 -12.02
C PHE A 34 -3.54 -1.06 -10.99
N SER A 35 -3.16 -2.31 -10.96
CA SER A 35 -3.72 -3.27 -10.01
C SER A 35 -2.74 -3.71 -8.93
N ARG A 36 -1.49 -3.28 -9.00
CA ARG A 36 -0.46 -3.58 -8.01
C ARG A 36 0.15 -2.31 -7.47
N VAL A 37 0.17 -2.18 -6.15
CA VAL A 37 0.64 -1.00 -5.44
C VAL A 37 1.79 -1.38 -4.53
N HIS A 38 2.88 -0.63 -4.61
CA HIS A 38 3.94 -0.63 -3.61
C HIS A 38 3.98 0.74 -2.94
N SER A 39 3.58 0.82 -1.67
CA SER A 39 3.56 2.04 -0.88
C SER A 39 4.52 1.91 0.29
N ALA A 40 5.65 2.60 0.23
CA ALA A 40 6.61 2.66 1.31
C ALA A 40 6.42 3.95 2.11
N VAL A 41 6.39 3.85 3.43
CA VAL A 41 6.21 4.97 4.38
C VAL A 41 5.14 5.95 3.89
N GLY A 42 4.02 5.41 3.41
CA GLY A 42 2.98 6.18 2.72
C GLY A 42 2.36 7.27 3.59
N SER A 43 2.22 8.49 3.03
CA SER A 43 1.67 9.63 3.74
C SER A 43 0.14 9.55 3.85
N PHE A 44 -0.37 8.50 4.50
CA PHE A 44 -1.80 8.39 4.83
C PHE A 44 -2.20 9.33 5.98
N THR A 45 -1.64 10.51 5.99
CA THR A 45 -1.76 11.56 7.00
C THR A 45 -2.44 12.79 6.42
N SER A 46 -2.62 13.84 7.24
CA SER A 46 -3.32 15.05 6.83
C SER A 46 -2.48 16.04 6.01
N ILE A 47 -1.27 15.65 5.56
CA ILE A 47 -0.35 16.56 4.85
C ILE A 47 -0.97 17.25 3.62
N GLN A 48 -1.95 16.62 2.98
CA GLN A 48 -2.65 17.18 1.81
C GLN A 48 -4.01 17.80 2.17
N TRP A 49 -4.34 17.86 3.45
CA TRP A 49 -5.62 18.41 3.89
C TRP A 49 -5.61 19.94 3.85
N HIS A 50 -6.50 20.50 3.04
CA HIS A 50 -6.69 21.94 2.85
C HIS A 50 -8.19 22.25 2.91
N PRO A 51 -8.75 22.49 4.11
CA PRO A 51 -10.19 22.68 4.29
C PRO A 51 -10.73 23.89 3.52
N GLU A 52 -9.92 24.93 3.36
CA GLU A 52 -10.25 26.12 2.59
C GLU A 52 -10.52 25.81 1.11
N ASN A 53 -9.90 24.78 0.56
CA ASN A 53 -10.08 24.30 -0.80
C ASN A 53 -10.98 23.08 -0.88
N LYS A 54 -11.57 22.64 0.24
CA LYS A 54 -12.31 21.36 0.36
C LYS A 54 -11.48 20.15 -0.10
N GLN A 55 -10.17 20.24 0.05
CA GLN A 55 -9.26 19.16 -0.28
C GLN A 55 -9.06 18.25 0.92
N GLU A 56 -9.33 16.96 0.72
CA GLU A 56 -9.12 15.92 1.73
C GLU A 56 -7.65 15.53 1.82
N GLY A 57 -7.21 15.13 3.01
CA GLY A 57 -5.89 14.56 3.25
C GLY A 57 -5.82 13.06 2.94
N GLY A 58 -4.64 12.52 3.08
CA GLY A 58 -4.41 11.08 2.96
C GLY A 58 -5.03 10.24 4.07
N ASP A 59 -5.28 10.87 5.20
CA ASP A 59 -5.92 10.30 6.39
C ASP A 59 -7.37 9.85 6.20
N ILE A 60 -8.01 10.25 5.10
CA ILE A 60 -9.34 9.76 4.74
C ILE A 60 -9.34 8.32 4.21
N TYR A 61 -8.21 7.84 3.67
CA TYR A 61 -8.16 6.54 2.99
C TYR A 61 -8.50 5.34 3.86
N PRO A 62 -8.08 5.25 5.14
CA PRO A 62 -8.52 4.16 6.00
C PRO A 62 -10.05 4.05 6.07
N PHE A 63 -10.76 5.17 6.09
CA PHE A 63 -12.23 5.19 6.12
C PHE A 63 -12.85 4.88 4.76
N ARG A 64 -12.28 5.41 3.68
CA ARG A 64 -12.72 5.08 2.32
C ARG A 64 -12.58 3.60 2.02
N VAL A 65 -11.45 3.00 2.36
CA VAL A 65 -11.24 1.57 2.20
C VAL A 65 -12.31 0.76 2.91
N ARG A 66 -12.76 1.19 4.10
CA ARG A 66 -13.80 0.51 4.88
C ARG A 66 -15.20 0.63 4.28
N LYS A 67 -15.51 1.75 3.64
CA LYS A 67 -16.88 2.13 3.26
C LYS A 67 -17.15 2.05 1.76
N ASP A 68 -16.18 2.38 0.94
CA ASP A 68 -16.34 2.39 -0.51
C ASP A 68 -16.36 0.98 -1.09
N PRO A 69 -16.90 0.80 -2.30
CA PRO A 69 -16.80 -0.46 -3.02
C PRO A 69 -15.34 -0.91 -3.15
N LYS A 70 -15.12 -2.21 -2.94
CA LYS A 70 -13.80 -2.81 -3.02
C LYS A 70 -13.19 -2.63 -4.41
N ARG A 71 -11.91 -2.25 -4.46
CA ARG A 71 -11.13 -2.11 -5.69
C ARG A 71 -10.34 -3.37 -5.97
N ASN A 72 -10.16 -3.68 -7.24
CA ASN A 72 -9.37 -4.82 -7.67
C ASN A 72 -7.87 -4.49 -7.68
N ILE A 73 -7.30 -4.34 -6.48
CA ILE A 73 -5.89 -3.99 -6.28
C ILE A 73 -5.23 -4.90 -5.27
N ARG A 74 -3.94 -5.15 -5.46
CA ARG A 74 -3.04 -5.83 -4.55
C ARG A 74 -2.04 -4.82 -3.99
N VAL A 75 -1.82 -4.81 -2.67
CA VAL A 75 -1.09 -3.74 -2.01
C VAL A 75 0.05 -4.30 -1.16
N TRP A 76 1.28 -3.87 -1.44
CA TRP A 76 2.40 -3.99 -0.53
C TRP A 76 2.60 -2.66 0.17
N MET A 77 2.66 -2.71 1.49
CA MET A 77 2.95 -1.56 2.33
C MET A 77 4.14 -1.84 3.23
N SER A 78 4.93 -0.82 3.52
CA SER A 78 5.98 -0.88 4.54
C SER A 78 6.06 0.43 5.32
N ASP A 79 6.38 0.32 6.62
CA ASP A 79 6.59 1.46 7.51
C ASP A 79 7.42 1.03 8.72
N GLY A 80 7.83 1.96 9.57
CA GLY A 80 8.59 1.68 10.77
C GLY A 80 8.21 2.56 11.95
N SER A 81 8.54 2.11 13.17
CA SER A 81 8.20 2.81 14.41
C SER A 81 8.91 4.17 14.56
N ASP A 82 10.05 4.35 13.90
CA ASP A 82 10.84 5.58 13.94
C ASP A 82 10.48 6.55 12.78
N ASP A 83 9.39 6.29 12.09
CA ASP A 83 8.87 7.18 11.06
C ASP A 83 8.28 8.47 11.65
N LEU A 84 7.91 9.41 10.81
CA LEU A 84 7.51 10.76 11.19
C LEU A 84 6.31 10.80 12.12
N GLU A 85 6.44 11.64 13.13
CA GLU A 85 5.38 12.09 14.02
C GLU A 85 5.43 13.61 14.05
N ASN A 86 4.42 14.29 13.53
CA ASN A 86 4.38 15.76 13.46
C ASN A 86 2.96 16.30 13.37
N GLN A 87 2.80 17.59 13.09
CA GLN A 87 1.51 18.28 12.98
C GLN A 87 0.54 17.69 11.94
N PHE A 88 1.04 16.91 11.01
CA PHE A 88 0.21 16.28 9.97
C PHE A 88 -0.27 14.88 10.37
N GLY A 89 0.23 14.34 11.46
CA GLY A 89 -0.11 13.04 12.00
C GLY A 89 1.08 12.14 12.24
N SER A 90 0.78 10.89 12.55
CA SER A 90 1.74 9.82 12.80
C SER A 90 1.77 8.87 11.61
N TRP A 91 2.88 8.79 10.89
CA TRP A 91 3.01 7.84 9.77
C TRP A 91 2.86 6.40 10.24
N PRO A 92 3.54 5.94 11.33
CA PRO A 92 3.37 4.59 11.83
C PRO A 92 1.91 4.24 12.12
N MET A 93 1.21 5.09 12.87
CA MET A 93 -0.17 4.82 13.26
C MET A 93 -1.12 4.82 12.08
N GLN A 94 -0.95 5.73 11.15
CA GLN A 94 -1.81 5.83 9.96
C GLN A 94 -1.59 4.67 8.98
N ASN A 95 -0.37 4.20 8.81
CA ASN A 95 -0.09 3.02 8.01
C ASN A 95 -0.64 1.74 8.67
N ILE A 96 -0.58 1.63 10.00
CA ILE A 96 -1.23 0.54 10.75
C ILE A 96 -2.75 0.59 10.55
N GLU A 97 -3.37 1.77 10.67
CA GLU A 97 -4.82 1.91 10.46
C GLU A 97 -5.23 1.60 9.03
N MET A 98 -4.39 1.98 8.05
CA MET A 98 -4.60 1.63 6.65
C MET A 98 -4.55 0.11 6.44
N ALA A 99 -3.54 -0.57 7.02
CA ALA A 99 -3.43 -2.03 6.98
C ALA A 99 -4.65 -2.72 7.62
N ASN A 100 -5.12 -2.19 8.76
CA ASN A 100 -6.34 -2.67 9.41
C ASN A 100 -7.58 -2.54 8.50
N SER A 101 -7.66 -1.45 7.77
CA SER A 101 -8.78 -1.19 6.87
C SER A 101 -8.76 -2.12 5.65
N LEU A 102 -7.58 -2.34 5.08
CA LEU A 102 -7.39 -3.32 4.00
C LEU A 102 -7.77 -4.73 4.46
N LYS A 103 -7.37 -5.11 5.67
CA LYS A 103 -7.75 -6.41 6.23
C LYS A 103 -9.25 -6.55 6.43
N LEU A 104 -9.90 -5.57 7.05
CA LEU A 104 -11.34 -5.58 7.27
C LEU A 104 -12.11 -5.83 5.98
N ARG A 105 -11.60 -5.31 4.87
CA ARG A 105 -12.21 -5.43 3.55
C ARG A 105 -11.66 -6.59 2.73
N GLU A 106 -10.85 -7.46 3.37
CA GLU A 106 -10.30 -8.66 2.73
C GLU A 106 -9.52 -8.36 1.44
N TYR A 107 -8.75 -7.27 1.43
CA TYR A 107 -7.83 -6.99 0.33
C TYR A 107 -6.66 -7.97 0.33
N ASP A 108 -6.12 -8.23 -0.84
CA ASP A 108 -4.85 -8.93 -1.00
C ASP A 108 -3.72 -7.93 -0.71
N PHE A 109 -3.20 -7.95 0.52
CA PHE A 109 -2.19 -7.02 0.96
C PHE A 109 -1.10 -7.67 1.82
N HIS A 110 0.07 -7.05 1.82
CA HIS A 110 1.16 -7.34 2.74
C HIS A 110 1.58 -6.05 3.42
N PHE A 111 1.74 -6.08 4.73
CA PHE A 111 2.25 -4.96 5.50
C PHE A 111 3.48 -5.39 6.27
N ARG A 112 4.62 -4.75 5.97
CA ARG A 112 5.86 -4.91 6.71
C ARG A 112 6.05 -3.72 7.63
N PHE A 113 6.15 -3.98 8.92
CA PHE A 113 6.37 -2.97 9.94
C PHE A 113 7.64 -3.30 10.71
N GLY A 114 8.56 -2.34 10.81
CA GLY A 114 9.84 -2.47 11.48
C GLY A 114 10.15 -1.28 12.38
N THR A 115 11.43 -1.00 12.55
CA THR A 115 11.94 0.15 13.32
C THR A 115 12.57 1.22 12.42
N ALA A 116 12.39 1.11 11.12
CA ALA A 116 12.97 2.08 10.19
C ALA A 116 12.36 3.48 10.37
N ALA A 117 13.20 4.48 10.17
CA ALA A 117 12.77 5.88 10.07
C ALA A 117 12.22 6.18 8.67
N HIS A 118 11.70 7.40 8.49
CA HIS A 118 11.18 7.87 7.21
C HIS A 118 12.24 7.82 6.11
N GLY A 119 11.91 7.21 4.99
CA GLY A 119 12.78 7.15 3.81
C GLY A 119 12.80 5.79 3.13
N GLY A 120 13.46 5.76 1.96
CA GLY A 120 13.46 4.61 1.06
C GLY A 120 14.44 3.48 1.42
N ALA A 121 15.22 3.59 2.48
CA ALA A 121 16.24 2.60 2.81
C ALA A 121 15.63 1.19 3.01
N GLN A 122 14.60 1.09 3.84
CA GLN A 122 13.91 -0.18 4.08
C GLN A 122 13.19 -0.67 2.82
N ALA A 123 12.54 0.24 2.10
CA ALA A 123 11.84 -0.09 0.85
C ALA A 123 12.80 -0.66 -0.20
N THR A 124 14.04 -0.14 -0.26
CA THR A 124 15.09 -0.64 -1.16
C THR A 124 15.52 -2.06 -0.78
N LEU A 125 15.69 -2.32 0.51
CA LEU A 125 16.03 -3.66 1.01
C LEU A 125 14.90 -4.67 0.73
N ASP A 126 13.67 -4.24 0.87
CA ASP A 126 12.47 -5.08 0.67
C ASP A 126 12.09 -5.26 -0.80
N LEU A 127 12.67 -4.48 -1.70
CA LEU A 127 12.24 -4.41 -3.09
C LEU A 127 12.21 -5.78 -3.80
N PRO A 128 13.23 -6.66 -3.68
CA PRO A 128 13.18 -7.97 -4.31
C PRO A 128 11.99 -8.81 -3.84
N GLU A 129 11.74 -8.84 -2.55
CA GLU A 129 10.64 -9.60 -1.95
C GLU A 129 9.28 -9.00 -2.32
N SER A 130 9.16 -7.68 -2.22
CA SER A 130 7.92 -6.98 -2.54
C SER A 130 7.51 -7.17 -4.01
N LEU A 131 8.48 -7.10 -4.92
CA LEU A 131 8.22 -7.36 -6.34
C LEU A 131 7.80 -8.81 -6.57
N ALA A 132 8.51 -9.77 -6.00
CA ALA A 132 8.14 -11.18 -6.12
C ALA A 132 6.72 -11.44 -5.57
N TRP A 133 6.38 -10.82 -4.44
CA TRP A 133 5.07 -10.94 -3.83
C TRP A 133 3.97 -10.26 -4.67
N LEU A 134 4.21 -9.04 -5.16
CA LEU A 134 3.26 -8.30 -6.00
C LEU A 134 2.97 -9.02 -7.32
N TRP A 135 3.99 -9.65 -7.92
CA TRP A 135 3.89 -10.33 -9.21
C TRP A 135 3.64 -11.82 -9.10
N ARG A 136 3.41 -12.37 -7.87
CA ARG A 136 3.11 -13.79 -7.73
C ARG A 136 1.88 -14.18 -8.54
N GLY A 137 1.96 -15.28 -9.26
CA GLY A 137 0.88 -15.78 -10.10
C GLY A 137 0.60 -14.97 -11.36
N TYR A 138 1.48 -14.01 -11.71
CA TYR A 138 1.34 -13.26 -12.95
C TYR A 138 1.53 -14.18 -14.17
N ASP A 139 0.55 -14.12 -15.06
CA ASP A 139 0.59 -14.85 -16.33
C ASP A 139 0.58 -13.86 -17.51
N PRO A 140 1.69 -13.75 -18.25
CA PRO A 140 1.77 -12.80 -19.38
C PRO A 140 0.84 -13.16 -20.54
N ALA A 141 0.28 -14.37 -20.58
CA ALA A 141 -0.71 -14.74 -21.58
C ALA A 141 -2.10 -14.15 -21.31
N LYS A 142 -2.36 -13.74 -20.07
CA LYS A 142 -3.62 -13.09 -19.69
C LYS A 142 -3.58 -11.60 -20.02
N THR A 143 -4.67 -11.05 -20.52
CA THR A 143 -4.80 -9.63 -20.87
C THR A 143 -5.71 -8.85 -19.92
N SER A 144 -6.64 -9.53 -19.30
CA SER A 144 -7.49 -9.01 -18.22
C SER A 144 -7.81 -10.16 -17.28
N GLU A 145 -7.69 -9.94 -16.01
CA GLU A 145 -8.11 -10.90 -15.00
C GLU A 145 -8.77 -10.14 -13.86
N GLU A 146 -9.93 -10.60 -13.47
CA GLU A 146 -10.41 -10.28 -12.14
C GLU A 146 -9.45 -10.95 -11.16
N PHE A 147 -8.83 -10.17 -10.28
CA PHE A 147 -8.11 -10.75 -9.17
C PHE A 147 -9.11 -11.56 -8.35
N THR A 148 -8.99 -12.85 -8.42
CA THR A 148 -9.50 -13.67 -7.33
C THR A 148 -8.62 -13.30 -6.16
N ILE A 149 -9.18 -12.51 -5.24
CA ILE A 149 -8.49 -12.21 -3.98
C ILE A 149 -8.31 -13.56 -3.32
N ASP A 150 -7.05 -13.94 -3.11
CA ASP A 150 -6.78 -15.08 -2.25
C ASP A 150 -7.51 -14.82 -0.94
N PRO A 151 -8.45 -15.68 -0.53
CA PRO A 151 -9.17 -15.45 0.70
C PRO A 151 -8.11 -15.26 1.78
N VAL A 152 -8.25 -14.20 2.57
CA VAL A 152 -7.42 -14.00 3.76
C VAL A 152 -7.55 -15.30 4.54
N GLU A 153 -6.47 -16.02 4.72
CA GLU A 153 -6.50 -17.33 5.36
C GLU A 153 -7.15 -17.17 6.74
N LYS A 154 -8.37 -17.70 6.83
CA LYS A 154 -9.14 -17.65 8.08
C LYS A 154 -8.30 -18.26 9.21
N GLY A 155 -8.10 -17.49 10.26
CA GLY A 155 -7.34 -17.91 11.44
C GLY A 155 -5.89 -17.46 11.49
N LYS A 156 -5.35 -16.77 10.48
CA LYS A 156 -4.03 -16.14 10.57
C LYS A 156 -4.09 -14.78 11.29
N PRO A 157 -2.93 -14.33 11.86
CA PRO A 157 -2.85 -13.04 12.55
C PRO A 157 -3.38 -11.89 11.69
N PHE A 158 -3.81 -10.84 12.37
CA PHE A 158 -4.48 -9.68 11.79
C PHE A 158 -3.78 -9.10 10.57
N PHE A 159 -2.50 -8.97 10.62
CA PHE A 159 -1.62 -8.73 9.50
C PHE A 159 -0.28 -9.39 9.78
N ARG A 160 0.44 -9.71 8.74
CA ARG A 160 1.79 -10.21 8.91
C ARG A 160 2.68 -8.98 9.15
N VAL A 161 3.07 -8.75 10.41
CA VAL A 161 4.07 -7.76 10.76
C VAL A 161 5.41 -8.47 10.85
N THR A 162 6.35 -8.04 10.02
CA THR A 162 7.75 -8.42 10.19
C THR A 162 8.45 -7.22 10.81
N ILE A 163 8.92 -7.36 12.04
CA ILE A 163 9.72 -6.35 12.71
C ILE A 163 11.17 -6.59 12.31
N ALA A 164 11.75 -5.64 11.59
CA ALA A 164 13.17 -5.62 11.27
C ALA A 164 13.93 -4.77 12.31
N ASN A 165 15.21 -5.06 12.50
CA ASN A 165 16.12 -4.30 13.39
C ASN A 165 15.67 -4.25 14.86
N ARG A 166 15.14 -5.35 15.37
CA ARG A 166 14.66 -5.47 16.75
C ARG A 166 15.76 -5.24 17.81
N ASP A 167 17.01 -5.31 17.42
CA ASP A 167 18.16 -5.16 18.30
C ASP A 167 18.51 -3.70 18.62
N VAL A 168 17.72 -2.75 18.14
CA VAL A 168 17.93 -1.29 18.30
C VAL A 168 16.92 -0.67 19.28
N TRP A 169 16.17 -1.47 20.00
CA TRP A 169 15.23 -1.00 21.05
C TRP A 169 15.96 -0.60 22.34
#